data_b0723c9c44f6c919d94cee1342750d1d
#
_entry.id   b0723c9c44f6c919d94cee1342750d1d
#
_cell.length_a   1.000
_cell.length_b   1.000
_cell.length_c   1.000
_cell.angle_alpha   90.00
_cell.angle_beta   90.00
_cell.angle_gamma   90.00
#
_symmetry.space_group_name_H-M   'P 1'
#
loop_
_entity.id
_entity.type
_entity.pdbx_description
1 polymer ?
#
loop_
_entity_poly.entity_id
_entity_poly.type
_entity_poly.pdbx_seq_one_letter_code
_entity_poly.pdbx_strand_id
1 'polypeptide(L)'
;MSKSRKEIIESNREFILNNYSTMTVKELSTYLKCSRTSLWRIFSDLGILTKVRALSHFRTLNESILTNTPSWYYFVGILMADGYVKGNFISIRLLAKDKQILEDLSKYLGLRKSLSFYEEVNFSGYKTLRCELSFSSKILSSKLKELGVVCRKTGIETSKFIPDEFLVPFVRAYHGPCEVLRR
;
A
#
# COMPACT_ATOMS: atom_id res chain seq x y z
N MET A 1 17.09 -14.76 33.57
CA MET A 1 15.62 -14.95 33.80
C MET A 1 14.85 -14.01 32.90
N SER A 2 13.85 -14.50 32.17
CA SER A 2 12.97 -13.68 31.32
C SER A 2 11.99 -12.94 32.23
N LYS A 3 11.91 -11.60 32.10
CA LYS A 3 10.90 -10.80 32.83
C LYS A 3 9.49 -11.20 32.43
N SER A 4 8.57 -11.21 33.38
CA SER A 4 7.17 -11.45 33.08
C SER A 4 6.59 -10.29 32.27
N ARG A 5 5.52 -10.55 31.52
CA ARG A 5 4.86 -9.52 30.71
C ARG A 5 4.35 -8.34 31.56
N LYS A 6 3.85 -8.62 32.75
CA LYS A 6 3.40 -7.59 33.70
C LYS A 6 4.55 -6.68 34.15
N GLU A 7 5.67 -7.26 34.52
CA GLU A 7 6.88 -6.50 34.90
C GLU A 7 7.40 -5.61 33.78
N ILE A 8 7.35 -6.10 32.51
CA ILE A 8 7.75 -5.29 31.35
C ILE A 8 6.81 -4.09 31.17
N ILE A 9 5.50 -4.28 31.33
CA ILE A 9 4.51 -3.20 31.23
C ILE A 9 4.70 -2.20 32.35
N GLU A 10 4.81 -2.63 33.59
CA GLU A 10 4.96 -1.74 34.74
C GLU A 10 6.24 -0.90 34.67
N SER A 11 7.36 -1.53 34.26
CA SER A 11 8.65 -0.84 34.17
C SER A 11 8.79 0.08 32.93
N ASN A 12 8.00 -0.12 31.85
CA ASN A 12 8.24 0.55 30.58
C ASN A 12 6.95 1.13 29.94
N ARG A 13 5.86 1.25 30.68
CA ARG A 13 4.56 1.68 30.15
C ARG A 13 4.64 3.00 29.40
N GLU A 14 5.22 4.01 30.04
CA GLU A 14 5.34 5.36 29.48
C GLU A 14 6.25 5.36 28.24
N PHE A 15 7.38 4.67 28.30
CA PHE A 15 8.26 4.50 27.16
C PHE A 15 7.55 3.85 25.97
N ILE A 16 6.78 2.78 26.21
CA ILE A 16 6.02 2.09 25.15
C ILE A 16 5.00 3.03 24.53
N LEU A 17 4.22 3.75 25.34
CA LEU A 17 3.21 4.69 24.89
C LEU A 17 3.78 5.85 24.07
N ASN A 18 4.95 6.33 24.39
CA ASN A 18 5.60 7.43 23.68
C ASN A 18 6.29 6.98 22.38
N ASN A 19 6.73 5.72 22.30
CA ASN A 19 7.57 5.25 21.21
C ASN A 19 6.92 4.22 20.28
N TYR A 20 5.74 3.69 20.60
CA TYR A 20 5.09 2.67 19.75
C TYR A 20 4.78 3.15 18.33
N SER A 21 4.64 4.45 18.11
CA SER A 21 4.36 5.06 16.82
C SER A 21 5.63 5.40 16.00
N THR A 22 6.77 5.55 16.66
CA THR A 22 8.03 6.00 16.04
C THR A 22 9.01 4.87 15.84
N MET A 23 9.05 3.88 16.76
CA MET A 23 9.93 2.72 16.67
C MET A 23 9.27 1.54 15.96
N THR A 24 10.07 0.74 15.27
CA THR A 24 9.60 -0.52 14.68
C THR A 24 9.37 -1.59 15.76
N VAL A 25 8.52 -2.58 15.46
CA VAL A 25 8.30 -3.73 16.35
C VAL A 25 9.60 -4.46 16.67
N LYS A 26 10.55 -4.50 15.73
CA LYS A 26 11.87 -5.11 15.93
C LYS A 26 12.70 -4.33 16.96
N GLU A 27 12.77 -3.03 16.81
CA GLU A 27 13.51 -2.14 17.71
C GLU A 27 12.93 -2.19 19.14
N LEU A 28 11.60 -2.05 19.26
CA LEU A 28 10.92 -2.15 20.55
C LEU A 28 11.11 -3.52 21.22
N SER A 29 11.00 -4.61 20.44
CA SER A 29 11.21 -5.96 21.01
C SER A 29 12.64 -6.17 21.48
N THR A 30 13.62 -5.60 20.77
CA THR A 30 15.04 -5.65 21.17
C THR A 30 15.29 -4.81 22.42
N TYR A 31 14.75 -3.59 22.46
CA TYR A 31 14.88 -2.69 23.63
C TYR A 31 14.27 -3.30 24.90
N LEU A 32 13.04 -3.81 24.78
CA LEU A 32 12.31 -4.43 25.90
C LEU A 32 12.80 -5.85 26.24
N LYS A 33 13.77 -6.37 25.49
CA LYS A 33 14.31 -7.74 25.63
C LYS A 33 13.21 -8.80 25.68
N CYS A 34 12.19 -8.66 24.83
CA CYS A 34 11.06 -9.57 24.74
C CYS A 34 10.86 -10.08 23.31
N SER A 35 10.13 -11.19 23.16
CA SER A 35 9.78 -11.70 21.85
C SER A 35 8.76 -10.76 21.16
N ARG A 36 8.72 -10.75 19.81
CA ARG A 36 7.71 -10.02 19.05
C ARG A 36 6.28 -10.42 19.44
N THR A 37 6.07 -11.71 19.72
CA THR A 37 4.77 -12.23 20.17
C THR A 37 4.38 -11.66 21.54
N SER A 38 5.35 -11.56 22.47
CA SER A 38 5.13 -10.93 23.77
C SER A 38 4.83 -9.45 23.63
N LEU A 39 5.54 -8.74 22.75
CA LEU A 39 5.29 -7.33 22.47
C LEU A 39 3.88 -7.07 21.92
N TRP A 40 3.38 -7.93 21.03
CA TRP A 40 2.01 -7.83 20.55
C TRP A 40 0.95 -8.01 21.64
N ARG A 41 1.22 -8.90 22.60
CA ARG A 41 0.36 -9.07 23.78
C ARG A 41 0.41 -7.86 24.71
N ILE A 42 1.61 -7.27 24.90
CA ILE A 42 1.78 -6.01 25.64
C ILE A 42 0.98 -4.87 25.00
N PHE A 43 1.04 -4.73 23.70
CA PHE A 43 0.24 -3.74 22.97
C PHE A 43 -1.26 -3.97 23.17
N SER A 44 -1.71 -5.24 23.17
CA SER A 44 -3.10 -5.60 23.48
C SER A 44 -3.52 -5.15 24.86
N ASP A 45 -2.70 -5.48 25.86
CA ASP A 45 -2.98 -5.15 27.25
C ASP A 45 -3.01 -3.63 27.50
N LEU A 46 -2.24 -2.86 26.71
CA LEU A 46 -2.23 -1.39 26.74
C LEU A 46 -3.29 -0.73 25.84
N GLY A 47 -4.14 -1.51 25.16
CA GLY A 47 -5.16 -0.98 24.24
C GLY A 47 -4.60 -0.38 22.94
N ILE A 48 -3.33 -0.65 22.59
CA ILE A 48 -2.63 -0.06 21.44
C ILE A 48 -2.90 -0.83 20.13
N LEU A 49 -3.36 -2.07 20.21
CA LEU A 49 -3.39 -3.05 19.11
C LEU A 49 -4.14 -2.63 17.86
N THR A 50 -5.24 -1.93 18.01
CA THR A 50 -6.07 -1.50 16.86
C THR A 50 -5.36 -0.43 16.03
N LYS A 51 -4.58 0.44 16.67
CA LYS A 51 -3.83 1.50 15.99
C LYS A 51 -2.52 0.98 15.37
N VAL A 52 -1.82 0.07 16.03
CA VAL A 52 -0.51 -0.42 15.54
C VAL A 52 -0.65 -1.41 14.38
N ARG A 53 -1.66 -2.27 14.35
CA ARG A 53 -1.96 -3.08 13.15
C ARG A 53 -2.39 -2.23 11.96
N ALA A 54 -3.14 -1.18 12.19
CA ALA A 54 -3.44 -0.21 11.16
C ALA A 54 -2.17 0.57 10.73
N LEU A 55 -1.33 1.00 11.63
CA LEU A 55 -0.16 1.83 11.40
C LEU A 55 1.05 1.08 10.82
N SER A 56 1.23 -0.23 11.09
CA SER A 56 2.37 -0.99 10.54
C SER A 56 2.34 -1.14 9.02
N HIS A 57 1.14 -1.04 8.42
CA HIS A 57 0.96 -1.03 6.96
C HIS A 57 0.56 0.34 6.39
N PHE A 58 0.25 1.32 7.26
CA PHE A 58 -0.40 2.57 6.89
C PHE A 58 0.30 3.82 7.40
N ARG A 59 1.56 3.74 7.79
CA ARG A 59 2.24 4.90 8.38
C ARG A 59 2.23 6.16 7.53
N THR A 60 1.69 6.11 6.32
CA THR A 60 1.75 7.27 5.43
C THR A 60 0.71 7.33 4.31
N LEU A 61 -0.40 6.57 4.34
CA LEU A 61 -1.44 6.91 3.38
C LEU A 61 -1.98 8.30 3.77
N ASN A 62 -1.57 9.29 3.03
CA ASN A 62 -2.09 10.63 3.20
C ASN A 62 -3.56 10.60 2.77
N GLU A 63 -4.51 10.59 3.70
CA GLU A 63 -5.96 10.54 3.40
C GLU A 63 -6.39 11.72 2.50
N SER A 64 -5.64 12.83 2.51
CA SER A 64 -5.86 13.94 1.60
C SER A 64 -5.68 13.59 0.12
N ILE A 65 -5.05 12.44 -0.19
CA ILE A 65 -4.89 11.95 -1.57
C ILE A 65 -6.17 11.33 -2.13
N LEU A 66 -7.09 10.91 -1.26
CA LEU A 66 -8.38 10.34 -1.64
C LEU A 66 -9.39 11.43 -2.09
N THR A 67 -8.91 12.63 -2.33
CA THR A 67 -9.71 13.76 -2.83
C THR A 67 -9.81 13.69 -4.37
N ASN A 68 -10.85 14.29 -4.90
CA ASN A 68 -11.08 14.42 -6.33
C ASN A 68 -10.00 15.31 -6.98
N THR A 69 -8.88 14.72 -7.35
CA THR A 69 -7.76 15.40 -8.01
C THR A 69 -7.36 14.66 -9.30
N PRO A 70 -6.78 15.35 -10.27
CA PRO A 70 -6.26 14.71 -11.50
C PRO A 70 -5.31 13.55 -11.19
N SER A 71 -4.43 13.69 -10.19
CA SER A 71 -3.48 12.65 -9.79
C SER A 71 -4.17 11.42 -9.21
N TRP A 72 -5.26 11.61 -8.46
CA TRP A 72 -6.08 10.51 -7.95
C TRP A 72 -6.69 9.70 -9.10
N TYR A 73 -7.34 10.36 -10.07
CA TYR A 73 -7.95 9.66 -11.18
C TYR A 73 -6.95 9.07 -12.17
N TYR A 74 -5.77 9.68 -12.32
CA TYR A 74 -4.65 9.05 -13.01
C TYR A 74 -4.26 7.72 -12.35
N PHE A 75 -4.13 7.70 -11.04
CA PHE A 75 -3.85 6.48 -10.28
C PHE A 75 -4.96 5.43 -10.42
N VAL A 76 -6.23 5.82 -10.35
CA VAL A 76 -7.37 4.94 -10.58
C VAL A 76 -7.31 4.32 -11.98
N GLY A 77 -6.93 5.10 -13.00
CA GLY A 77 -6.73 4.62 -14.37
C GLY A 77 -5.67 3.54 -14.47
N ILE A 78 -4.49 3.73 -13.85
CA ILE A 78 -3.43 2.70 -13.79
C ILE A 78 -3.97 1.43 -13.12
N LEU A 79 -4.67 1.56 -11.99
CA LEU A 79 -5.24 0.42 -11.29
C LEU A 79 -6.31 -0.30 -12.10
N MET A 80 -7.10 0.43 -12.86
CA MET A 80 -8.08 -0.18 -13.77
C MET A 80 -7.43 -0.91 -14.94
N ALA A 81 -6.32 -0.43 -15.48
CA ALA A 81 -5.57 -1.11 -16.55
C ALA A 81 -4.79 -2.33 -16.00
N ASP A 82 -3.78 -2.08 -15.19
CA ASP A 82 -2.75 -3.05 -14.81
C ASP A 82 -2.77 -3.44 -13.33
N GLY A 83 -3.71 -2.90 -12.56
CA GLY A 83 -3.80 -3.16 -11.13
C GLY A 83 -4.59 -4.43 -10.80
N TYR A 84 -4.33 -4.96 -9.62
CA TYR A 84 -5.06 -6.06 -9.01
C TYR A 84 -5.51 -5.67 -7.60
N VAL A 85 -6.81 -5.79 -7.34
CA VAL A 85 -7.40 -5.46 -6.03
C VAL A 85 -8.18 -6.67 -5.54
N LYS A 86 -7.76 -7.26 -4.40
CA LYS A 86 -8.45 -8.37 -3.76
C LYS A 86 -8.53 -8.16 -2.24
N GLY A 87 -9.72 -8.04 -1.72
CA GLY A 87 -9.90 -7.67 -0.31
C GLY A 87 -9.26 -6.31 -0.03
N ASN A 88 -8.28 -6.27 0.85
CA ASN A 88 -7.50 -5.08 1.17
C ASN A 88 -6.16 -5.02 0.41
N PHE A 89 -5.81 -6.06 -0.33
CA PHE A 89 -4.56 -6.16 -1.06
C PHE A 89 -4.68 -5.46 -2.41
N ILE A 90 -3.70 -4.64 -2.73
CA ILE A 90 -3.57 -3.87 -3.95
C ILE A 90 -2.19 -4.14 -4.52
N SER A 91 -2.11 -4.46 -5.80
CA SER A 91 -0.85 -4.68 -6.52
C SER A 91 -0.93 -4.08 -7.91
N ILE A 92 0.16 -3.49 -8.36
CA ILE A 92 0.33 -2.98 -9.73
C ILE A 92 1.64 -3.55 -10.26
N ARG A 93 1.59 -4.11 -11.47
CA ARG A 93 2.74 -4.74 -12.12
C ARG A 93 2.96 -4.11 -13.47
N LEU A 94 4.17 -3.58 -13.67
CA LEU A 94 4.58 -2.97 -14.93
C LEU A 94 5.88 -3.61 -15.44
N LEU A 95 6.27 -3.27 -16.65
CA LEU A 95 7.61 -3.57 -17.14
C LEU A 95 8.64 -2.80 -16.30
N ALA A 96 9.80 -3.40 -16.05
CA ALA A 96 10.84 -2.76 -15.25
C ALA A 96 11.34 -1.42 -15.84
N LYS A 97 11.22 -1.24 -17.16
CA LYS A 97 11.50 0.04 -17.83
C LYS A 97 10.58 1.19 -17.38
N ASP A 98 9.36 0.84 -16.96
CA ASP A 98 8.32 1.79 -16.54
C ASP A 98 8.26 1.95 -15.00
N LYS A 99 9.31 1.51 -14.28
CA LYS A 99 9.40 1.56 -12.81
C LYS A 99 9.15 2.95 -12.23
N GLN A 100 9.52 4.01 -12.96
CA GLN A 100 9.36 5.39 -12.50
C GLN A 100 7.90 5.71 -12.16
N ILE A 101 6.96 5.16 -12.91
CA ILE A 101 5.52 5.33 -12.66
C ILE A 101 5.14 4.76 -11.29
N LEU A 102 5.67 3.57 -10.93
CA LEU A 102 5.41 2.95 -9.63
C LEU A 102 6.15 3.67 -8.49
N GLU A 103 7.34 4.22 -8.75
CA GLU A 103 8.08 5.04 -7.78
C GLU A 103 7.32 6.33 -7.47
N ASP A 104 6.84 7.04 -8.51
CA ASP A 104 6.04 8.26 -8.35
C ASP A 104 4.71 7.98 -7.65
N LEU A 105 4.08 6.85 -7.99
CA LEU A 105 2.87 6.39 -7.34
C LEU A 105 3.10 6.05 -5.85
N SER A 106 4.17 5.31 -5.55
CA SER A 106 4.56 5.00 -4.17
C SER A 106 4.78 6.28 -3.36
N LYS A 107 5.44 7.27 -3.95
CA LYS A 107 5.68 8.58 -3.37
C LYS A 107 4.38 9.38 -3.18
N TYR A 108 3.52 9.40 -4.19
CA TYR A 108 2.21 10.02 -4.13
C TYR A 108 1.36 9.44 -3.00
N LEU A 109 1.32 8.10 -2.88
CA LEU A 109 0.61 7.40 -1.82
C LEU A 109 1.31 7.48 -0.45
N GLY A 110 2.51 8.05 -0.38
CA GLY A 110 3.32 8.11 0.82
C GLY A 110 3.81 6.75 1.31
N LEU A 111 3.92 5.75 0.44
CA LEU A 111 4.37 4.42 0.80
C LEU A 111 5.88 4.39 1.00
N ARG A 112 6.33 3.84 2.13
CA ARG A 112 7.76 3.60 2.40
C ARG A 112 8.22 2.21 1.93
N LYS A 113 7.65 1.72 0.83
CA LYS A 113 7.95 0.40 0.31
C LYS A 113 8.77 0.49 -0.97
N SER A 114 9.85 -0.28 -1.04
CA SER A 114 10.61 -0.48 -2.28
C SER A 114 9.81 -1.34 -3.25
N LEU A 115 10.03 -1.12 -4.55
CA LEU A 115 9.51 -1.99 -5.60
C LEU A 115 10.14 -3.37 -5.51
N SER A 116 9.36 -4.39 -5.84
CA SER A 116 9.87 -5.75 -6.06
C SER A 116 10.16 -5.94 -7.54
N PHE A 117 11.27 -6.62 -7.88
CA PHE A 117 11.64 -6.94 -9.25
C PHE A 117 11.70 -8.45 -9.41
N TYR A 118 11.20 -8.97 -10.54
CA TYR A 118 11.25 -10.40 -10.87
C TYR A 118 11.21 -10.62 -12.37
N GLU A 119 11.75 -11.75 -12.82
CA GLU A 119 11.64 -12.21 -14.19
C GLU A 119 10.33 -12.98 -14.39
N GLU A 120 9.58 -12.64 -15.42
CA GLU A 120 8.42 -13.38 -15.89
C GLU A 120 8.77 -14.06 -17.22
N VAL A 121 8.49 -15.35 -17.33
CA VAL A 121 8.69 -16.13 -18.55
C VAL A 121 7.32 -16.33 -19.20
N ASN A 122 7.14 -15.86 -20.42
CA ASN A 122 5.90 -16.07 -21.17
C ASN A 122 5.84 -17.48 -21.77
N PHE A 123 4.68 -17.85 -22.34
CA PHE A 123 4.48 -19.15 -22.98
C PHE A 123 5.46 -19.45 -24.13
N SER A 124 6.04 -18.42 -24.74
CA SER A 124 7.05 -18.56 -25.81
C SER A 124 8.48 -18.61 -25.29
N GLY A 125 8.68 -18.68 -23.96
CA GLY A 125 10.00 -18.75 -23.32
C GLY A 125 10.74 -17.40 -23.19
N TYR A 126 10.17 -16.30 -23.65
CA TYR A 126 10.79 -14.98 -23.50
C TYR A 126 10.74 -14.51 -22.07
N LYS A 127 11.88 -14.10 -21.56
CA LYS A 127 12.05 -13.51 -20.23
C LYS A 127 11.78 -12.01 -20.29
N THR A 128 10.94 -11.53 -19.40
CA THR A 128 10.62 -10.11 -19.26
C THR A 128 10.84 -9.70 -17.81
N LEU A 129 11.64 -8.65 -17.59
CA LEU A 129 11.83 -8.09 -16.26
C LEU A 129 10.62 -7.21 -15.90
N ARG A 130 9.96 -7.56 -14.79
CA ARG A 130 8.81 -6.86 -14.23
C ARG A 130 9.18 -6.14 -12.94
N CYS A 131 8.46 -5.07 -12.63
CA CYS A 131 8.45 -4.44 -11.33
C CYS A 131 7.04 -4.42 -10.75
N GLU A 132 6.94 -4.55 -9.44
CA GLU A 132 5.67 -4.60 -8.72
C GLU A 132 5.69 -3.67 -7.51
N LEU A 133 4.62 -2.90 -7.37
CA LEU A 133 4.25 -2.19 -6.15
C LEU A 133 3.05 -2.89 -5.53
N SER A 134 3.20 -3.49 -4.36
CA SER A 134 2.11 -4.18 -3.66
C SER A 134 2.00 -3.76 -2.21
N PHE A 135 0.80 -3.51 -1.73
CA PHE A 135 0.51 -3.09 -0.37
C PHE A 135 -0.93 -3.46 0.02
N SER A 136 -1.29 -3.24 1.28
CA SER A 136 -2.66 -3.49 1.75
C SER A 136 -3.24 -2.24 2.37
N SER A 137 -4.46 -1.86 1.95
CA SER A 137 -5.21 -0.73 2.49
C SER A 137 -6.72 -0.99 2.47
N LYS A 138 -7.34 -1.00 3.64
CA LYS A 138 -8.80 -1.14 3.74
C LYS A 138 -9.52 0.10 3.21
N ILE A 139 -9.05 1.29 3.58
CA ILE A 139 -9.64 2.57 3.16
C ILE A 139 -9.54 2.72 1.65
N LEU A 140 -8.33 2.57 1.11
CA LEU A 140 -8.10 2.70 -0.32
C LEU A 140 -8.87 1.65 -1.14
N SER A 141 -8.87 0.38 -0.70
CA SER A 141 -9.61 -0.67 -1.39
C SER A 141 -11.13 -0.45 -1.38
N SER A 142 -11.69 0.12 -0.30
CA SER A 142 -13.10 0.50 -0.25
C SER A 142 -13.39 1.61 -1.25
N LYS A 143 -12.57 2.66 -1.28
CA LYS A 143 -12.71 3.79 -2.20
C LYS A 143 -12.60 3.37 -3.66
N LEU A 144 -11.64 2.48 -3.97
CA LEU A 144 -11.46 1.93 -5.32
C LEU A 144 -12.67 1.09 -5.76
N LYS A 145 -13.28 0.33 -4.86
CA LYS A 145 -14.52 -0.42 -5.15
C LYS A 145 -15.69 0.49 -5.47
N GLU A 146 -15.83 1.61 -4.76
CA GLU A 146 -16.85 2.63 -5.04
C GLU A 146 -16.69 3.20 -6.48
N LEU A 147 -15.45 3.28 -6.97
CA LEU A 147 -15.12 3.71 -8.33
C LEU A 147 -15.15 2.58 -9.38
N GLY A 148 -15.64 1.38 -9.01
CA GLY A 148 -15.76 0.25 -9.91
C GLY A 148 -14.47 -0.55 -10.13
N VAL A 149 -13.39 -0.26 -9.39
CA VAL A 149 -12.15 -1.06 -9.45
C VAL A 149 -12.35 -2.35 -8.67
N VAL A 150 -12.60 -3.45 -9.38
CA VAL A 150 -12.91 -4.76 -8.78
C VAL A 150 -11.91 -5.83 -9.20
N CYS A 151 -11.89 -6.94 -8.44
CA CYS A 151 -11.16 -8.15 -8.83
C CYS A 151 -11.83 -8.80 -10.05
N ARG A 152 -11.04 -9.30 -11.02
CA ARG A 152 -11.56 -9.89 -12.29
C ARG A 152 -12.42 -8.91 -13.09
N LYS A 153 -11.86 -7.77 -13.35
CA LYS A 153 -12.51 -6.62 -13.97
C LYS A 153 -12.79 -6.74 -15.48
N THR A 154 -12.19 -7.71 -16.16
CA THR A 154 -12.35 -7.88 -17.62
C THR A 154 -13.82 -7.98 -18.04
N GLY A 155 -14.28 -7.01 -18.82
CA GLY A 155 -15.66 -6.91 -19.27
C GLY A 155 -16.66 -6.31 -18.27
N ILE A 156 -16.18 -5.84 -17.10
CA ILE A 156 -17.03 -5.24 -16.06
C ILE A 156 -16.62 -3.78 -15.79
N GLU A 157 -15.48 -3.34 -16.34
CA GLU A 157 -14.98 -1.98 -16.15
C GLU A 157 -15.99 -0.96 -16.70
N THR A 158 -16.23 0.06 -15.89
CA THR A 158 -17.06 1.19 -16.29
C THR A 158 -16.46 2.51 -15.80
N SER A 159 -16.44 3.49 -16.69
CA SER A 159 -16.00 4.86 -16.36
C SER A 159 -17.13 5.72 -15.80
N LYS A 160 -18.34 5.18 -15.59
CA LYS A 160 -19.53 5.93 -15.15
C LYS A 160 -19.35 6.67 -13.80
N PHE A 161 -18.36 6.23 -12.99
CA PHE A 161 -18.07 6.84 -11.69
C PHE A 161 -16.95 7.88 -11.76
N ILE A 162 -16.39 8.14 -12.94
CA ILE A 162 -15.34 9.14 -13.13
C ILE A 162 -15.99 10.45 -13.54
N PRO A 163 -15.83 11.54 -12.78
CA PRO A 163 -16.34 12.86 -13.19
C PRO A 163 -15.68 13.32 -14.51
N ASP A 164 -16.44 13.99 -15.36
CA ASP A 164 -16.02 14.41 -16.70
C ASP A 164 -14.72 15.25 -16.66
N GLU A 165 -14.56 16.11 -15.66
CA GLU A 165 -13.37 16.94 -15.47
C GLU A 165 -12.08 16.14 -15.24
N PHE A 166 -12.19 14.89 -14.78
CA PHE A 166 -11.06 13.98 -14.52
C PHE A 166 -10.92 12.85 -15.53
N LEU A 167 -11.76 12.85 -16.56
CA LEU A 167 -11.75 11.79 -17.57
C LEU A 167 -10.42 11.75 -18.33
N VAL A 168 -9.84 12.91 -18.65
CA VAL A 168 -8.58 12.99 -19.40
C VAL A 168 -7.41 12.34 -18.65
N PRO A 169 -7.09 12.69 -17.39
CA PRO A 169 -6.03 12.01 -16.63
C PRO A 169 -6.31 10.51 -16.42
N PHE A 170 -7.58 10.13 -16.22
CA PHE A 170 -7.98 8.73 -16.09
C PHE A 170 -7.70 7.94 -17.37
N VAL A 171 -8.17 8.41 -18.52
CA VAL A 171 -8.00 7.73 -19.83
C VAL A 171 -6.53 7.64 -20.23
N ARG A 172 -5.73 8.68 -19.98
CA ARG A 172 -4.27 8.65 -20.20
C ARG A 172 -3.59 7.51 -19.43
N ALA A 173 -4.00 7.31 -18.20
CA ALA A 173 -3.46 6.25 -17.36
C ALA A 173 -3.96 4.87 -17.78
N TYR A 174 -5.24 4.76 -18.15
CA TYR A 174 -5.89 3.51 -18.54
C TYR A 174 -5.36 2.94 -19.86
N HIS A 175 -5.12 3.77 -20.86
CA HIS A 175 -4.57 3.33 -22.17
C HIS A 175 -3.05 3.15 -22.16
N GLY A 176 -2.40 3.39 -21.02
CA GLY A 176 -0.97 3.18 -20.81
C GLY A 176 -0.14 4.44 -21.07
N PRO A 177 0.92 4.63 -20.25
CA PRO A 177 1.84 5.76 -20.39
C PRO A 177 2.75 5.67 -21.62
N CYS A 178 2.56 4.63 -22.47
CA CYS A 178 3.57 4.23 -23.44
C CYS A 178 3.74 5.13 -24.66
N GLU A 179 2.80 6.04 -25.00
CA GLU A 179 2.97 6.78 -26.28
C GLU A 179 2.82 8.30 -26.20
N VAL A 180 2.31 8.88 -25.13
CA VAL A 180 1.97 10.32 -25.12
C VAL A 180 3.08 11.21 -24.55
N LEU A 181 4.10 10.67 -23.90
CA LEU A 181 5.24 11.42 -23.35
C LEU A 181 6.46 11.47 -24.30
N ARG A 182 6.32 11.03 -25.54
CA ARG A 182 7.38 11.10 -26.58
C ARG A 182 7.08 12.08 -27.71
N ARG A 183 6.29 13.10 -27.43
CA ARG A 183 6.21 14.27 -28.35
C ARG A 183 6.44 15.56 -27.62
#